data_bccabf9857f74f567f4594661fd683a4
#
_entry.id   bccabf9857f74f567f4594661fd683a4
#
_cell.length_a   1.000
_cell.length_b   1.000
_cell.length_c   1.000
_cell.angle_alpha   90.00
_cell.angle_beta   90.00
_cell.angle_gamma   90.00
#
_symmetry.space_group_name_H-M   'P 1'
#
loop_
_entity.id
_entity.type
_entity.pdbx_description
1 polymer ?
#
loop_
_entity_poly.entity_id
_entity_poly.type
_entity_poly.pdbx_seq_one_letter_code
_entity_poly.pdbx_strand_id
1 'polypeptide(L)'
;MTPHFSLAELTVTDHRTLDNTPDAAALANLQRLAEFLERVKELLRFRPVMINSAYRSKAVNDAVGSKDTSQHRLGCAADIRVPGMTPDEVVRAVI
;
A
#
# COMPACT_ATOMS: atom_id res chain seq x y z
N MET A 1 3.17 -1.81 11.84
CA MET A 1 3.48 -0.37 11.67
C MET A 1 2.46 0.51 12.39
N THR A 2 1.19 0.31 12.09
CA THR A 2 0.10 1.02 12.75
C THR A 2 -0.92 -0.02 13.21
N PRO A 3 -1.91 0.34 14.06
CA PRO A 3 -2.84 -0.65 14.61
C PRO A 3 -3.56 -1.52 13.59
N HIS A 4 -3.86 -0.99 12.40
CA HIS A 4 -4.62 -1.71 11.37
C HIS A 4 -3.82 -2.06 10.13
N PHE A 5 -2.56 -1.61 10.02
CA PHE A 5 -1.71 -1.85 8.84
C PHE A 5 -0.35 -2.34 9.27
N SER A 6 -0.05 -3.59 8.92
CA SER A 6 1.22 -4.24 9.24
C SER A 6 2.25 -4.07 8.13
N LEU A 7 3.52 -4.25 8.47
CA LEU A 7 4.59 -4.27 7.45
C LEU A 7 4.36 -5.40 6.44
N ALA A 8 3.86 -6.55 6.88
CA ALA A 8 3.55 -7.67 6.00
C ALA A 8 2.52 -7.29 4.93
N GLU A 9 1.47 -6.57 5.33
CA GLU A 9 0.46 -6.08 4.38
C GLU A 9 1.04 -5.08 3.39
N LEU A 10 1.91 -4.18 3.83
CA LEU A 10 2.47 -3.11 3.00
C LEU A 10 3.63 -3.59 2.10
N THR A 11 4.07 -4.82 2.27
CA THR A 11 5.09 -5.46 1.42
C THR A 11 4.55 -6.69 0.69
N VAL A 12 3.23 -6.86 0.64
CA VAL A 12 2.60 -8.00 -0.03
C VAL A 12 2.90 -7.98 -1.53
N THR A 13 3.17 -9.15 -2.09
CA THR A 13 3.40 -9.33 -3.51
C THR A 13 3.04 -10.74 -3.93
N ASP A 14 2.54 -10.89 -5.17
CA ASP A 14 2.32 -12.20 -5.78
C ASP A 14 3.62 -12.82 -6.31
N HIS A 15 4.67 -12.02 -6.48
CA HIS A 15 6.00 -12.46 -6.90
C HIS A 15 6.82 -12.94 -5.70
N ARG A 16 6.38 -14.01 -5.05
CA ARG A 16 6.92 -14.48 -3.76
C ARG A 16 8.35 -15.01 -3.83
N THR A 17 8.86 -15.30 -5.02
CA THR A 17 10.25 -15.74 -5.22
C THR A 17 11.23 -14.56 -5.27
N LEU A 18 10.72 -13.33 -5.34
CA LEU A 18 11.52 -12.12 -5.37
C LEU A 18 11.55 -11.46 -3.99
N ASP A 19 12.72 -10.91 -3.63
CA ASP A 19 12.85 -10.16 -2.39
C ASP A 19 12.12 -8.82 -2.50
N ASN A 20 11.18 -8.59 -1.60
CA ASN A 20 10.43 -7.33 -1.51
C ASN A 20 10.68 -6.61 -0.17
N THR A 21 11.87 -6.81 0.41
CA THR A 21 12.26 -6.15 1.66
C THR A 21 12.58 -4.67 1.41
N PRO A 22 11.92 -3.74 2.11
CA PRO A 22 12.19 -2.30 1.92
C PRO A 22 13.50 -1.90 2.60
N ASP A 23 14.19 -0.92 2.01
CA ASP A 23 15.32 -0.26 2.66
C ASP A 23 14.83 0.75 3.72
N ALA A 24 15.78 1.42 4.41
CA ALA A 24 15.45 2.34 5.48
C ALA A 24 14.61 3.54 5.01
N ALA A 25 14.88 4.07 3.82
CA ALA A 25 14.12 5.17 3.26
C ALA A 25 12.68 4.74 2.92
N ALA A 26 12.52 3.57 2.31
CA ALA A 26 11.21 3.01 2.00
C ALA A 26 10.43 2.70 3.28
N LEU A 27 11.07 2.17 4.32
CA LEU A 27 10.42 1.92 5.62
C LEU A 27 9.86 3.22 6.23
N ALA A 28 10.62 4.31 6.17
CA ALA A 28 10.15 5.61 6.67
C ALA A 28 8.93 6.09 5.88
N ASN A 29 8.94 5.93 4.57
CA ASN A 29 7.80 6.29 3.71
C ASN A 29 6.60 5.38 3.99
N LEU A 30 6.81 4.09 4.19
CA LEU A 30 5.74 3.14 4.52
C LEU A 30 5.08 3.46 5.86
N GLN A 31 5.85 3.93 6.84
CA GLN A 31 5.28 4.37 8.13
C GLN A 31 4.30 5.54 7.91
N ARG A 32 4.68 6.53 7.11
CA ARG A 32 3.81 7.66 6.76
C ARG A 32 2.59 7.21 5.97
N LEU A 33 2.77 6.28 5.04
CA LEU A 33 1.68 5.71 4.26
C LEU A 33 0.69 4.97 5.17
N ALA A 34 1.18 4.17 6.11
CA ALA A 34 0.33 3.47 7.07
C ALA A 34 -0.48 4.44 7.93
N GLU A 35 0.13 5.50 8.40
CA GLU A 35 -0.56 6.56 9.17
C GLU A 35 -1.64 7.23 8.34
N PHE A 36 -1.37 7.52 7.07
CA PHE A 36 -2.37 8.06 6.14
C PHE A 36 -3.52 7.08 5.92
N LEU A 37 -3.22 5.80 5.75
CA LEU A 37 -4.24 4.75 5.57
C LEU A 37 -5.12 4.57 6.81
N GLU A 38 -4.57 4.79 8.02
CA GLU A 38 -5.39 4.81 9.24
C GLU A 38 -6.44 5.91 9.18
N ARG A 39 -6.08 7.09 8.68
CA ARG A 39 -7.03 8.19 8.50
C ARG A 39 -8.07 7.88 7.44
N VAL A 40 -7.68 7.25 6.35
CA VAL A 40 -8.62 6.77 5.32
C VAL A 40 -9.61 5.79 5.94
N LYS A 41 -9.12 4.85 6.75
CA LYS A 41 -9.98 3.88 7.43
C LYS A 41 -10.98 4.56 8.35
N GLU A 42 -10.57 5.57 9.10
CA GLU A 42 -11.48 6.36 9.95
C GLU A 42 -12.58 7.04 9.11
N LEU A 43 -12.20 7.66 7.99
CA LEU A 43 -13.16 8.30 7.08
C LEU A 43 -14.15 7.30 6.48
N LEU A 44 -13.75 6.05 6.34
CA LEU A 44 -14.59 4.94 5.87
C LEU A 44 -15.34 4.25 7.01
N ARG A 45 -15.39 4.85 8.19
CA ARG A 45 -16.08 4.33 9.40
C ARG A 45 -15.56 2.95 9.80
N PHE A 46 -14.25 2.78 9.73
CA PHE A 46 -13.54 1.53 10.10
C PHE A 46 -13.93 0.32 9.26
N ARG A 47 -14.39 0.50 8.03
CA ARG A 47 -14.55 -0.61 7.09
C ARG A 47 -13.20 -1.28 6.81
N PRO A 48 -13.17 -2.59 6.53
CA PRO A 48 -11.93 -3.26 6.15
C PRO A 48 -11.31 -2.60 4.91
N VAL A 49 -10.01 -2.29 4.99
CA VAL A 49 -9.23 -1.77 3.87
C VAL A 49 -8.19 -2.82 3.54
N MET A 50 -8.30 -3.42 2.35
CA MET A 50 -7.40 -4.47 1.89
C MET A 50 -6.31 -3.87 1.03
N ILE A 51 -5.06 -4.24 1.29
CA ILE A 51 -3.91 -3.78 0.51
C ILE A 51 -3.65 -4.81 -0.60
N ASN A 52 -3.78 -4.40 -1.85
CA ASN A 52 -3.45 -5.21 -3.02
C ASN A 52 -1.96 -5.11 -3.36
N SER A 53 -1.41 -3.91 -3.24
CA SER A 53 0.02 -3.64 -3.45
C SER A 53 0.37 -2.31 -2.80
N ALA A 54 1.52 -2.24 -2.13
CA ALA A 54 2.06 -0.98 -1.63
C ALA A 54 3.52 -0.86 -2.04
N TYR A 55 4.48 -1.21 -1.16
CA TYR A 55 5.89 -1.17 -1.55
C TYR A 55 6.21 -2.22 -2.62
N ARG A 56 7.03 -1.83 -3.61
CA ARG A 56 7.65 -2.73 -4.58
C ARG A 56 9.15 -2.47 -4.61
N SER A 57 9.95 -3.52 -4.37
CA SER A 57 11.39 -3.48 -4.64
C SER A 57 11.63 -3.31 -6.14
N LYS A 58 12.88 -3.01 -6.54
CA LYS A 58 13.20 -2.92 -7.97
C LYS A 58 12.86 -4.21 -8.71
N ALA A 59 13.19 -5.36 -8.14
CA ALA A 59 12.92 -6.66 -8.75
C ALA A 59 11.41 -6.89 -8.96
N VAL A 60 10.60 -6.60 -7.95
CA VAL A 60 9.14 -6.77 -8.03
C VAL A 60 8.54 -5.74 -8.99
N ASN A 61 8.99 -4.49 -8.93
CA ASN A 61 8.51 -3.43 -9.81
C ASN A 61 8.80 -3.74 -11.28
N ASP A 62 9.99 -4.27 -11.58
CA ASP A 62 10.35 -4.69 -12.93
C ASP A 62 9.48 -5.88 -13.38
N ALA A 63 9.23 -6.84 -12.48
CA ALA A 63 8.41 -8.02 -12.78
C ALA A 63 6.97 -7.66 -13.13
N VAL A 64 6.39 -6.63 -12.51
CA VAL A 64 5.03 -6.16 -12.85
C VAL A 64 5.01 -5.20 -14.05
N GLY A 65 6.16 -4.88 -14.63
CA GLY A 65 6.26 -4.02 -15.81
C GLY A 65 6.03 -2.54 -15.54
N SER A 66 6.19 -2.10 -14.30
CA SER A 66 6.03 -0.70 -13.94
C SER A 66 7.35 0.07 -14.10
N LYS A 67 7.26 1.41 -14.14
CA LYS A 67 8.43 2.29 -14.29
C LYS A 67 9.18 2.41 -12.97
N ASP A 68 10.51 2.61 -13.02
CA ASP A 68 11.35 2.87 -11.85
C ASP A 68 10.92 4.12 -11.07
N THR A 69 10.24 5.05 -11.73
CA THR A 69 9.71 6.28 -11.13
C THR A 69 8.39 6.07 -10.39
N SER A 70 7.85 4.83 -10.37
CA SER A 70 6.61 4.53 -9.66
C SER A 70 6.72 4.88 -8.17
N GLN A 71 5.67 5.48 -7.62
CA GLN A 71 5.59 5.79 -6.18
C GLN A 71 5.58 4.52 -5.31
N HIS A 72 5.20 3.37 -5.86
CA HIS A 72 5.29 2.07 -5.17
C HIS A 72 6.75 1.69 -4.85
N ARG A 73 7.70 2.06 -5.70
CA ARG A 73 9.15 1.85 -5.48
C ARG A 73 9.65 2.58 -4.24
N LEU A 74 9.05 3.71 -3.91
CA LEU A 74 9.45 4.55 -2.77
C LEU A 74 8.71 4.21 -1.47
N GLY A 75 7.69 3.36 -1.54
CA GLY A 75 6.81 3.11 -0.41
C GLY A 75 5.80 4.22 -0.17
N CYS A 76 5.47 5.01 -1.19
CA CYS A 76 4.60 6.18 -1.09
C CYS A 76 3.22 5.98 -1.73
N ALA A 77 2.91 4.79 -2.22
CA ALA A 77 1.63 4.49 -2.87
C ALA A 77 1.09 3.14 -2.43
N ALA A 78 -0.22 3.02 -2.41
CA ALA A 78 -0.90 1.76 -2.15
C ALA A 78 -2.12 1.63 -3.06
N ASP A 79 -2.28 0.42 -3.62
CA ASP A 79 -3.51 0.02 -4.28
C ASP A 79 -4.37 -0.69 -3.24
N ILE A 80 -5.53 -0.13 -2.95
CA ILE A 80 -6.41 -0.64 -1.90
C ILE A 80 -7.74 -1.10 -2.47
N ARG A 81 -8.40 -1.97 -1.70
CA ARG A 81 -9.76 -2.41 -1.97
C ARG A 81 -10.55 -2.36 -0.68
N VAL A 82 -11.76 -1.84 -0.75
CA VAL A 82 -12.70 -1.84 0.38
C VAL A 82 -13.88 -2.74 0.00
N PRO A 83 -14.02 -3.92 0.63
CA PRO A 83 -15.12 -4.84 0.32
C PRO A 83 -16.48 -4.15 0.46
N GLY A 84 -17.35 -4.33 -0.53
CA GLY A 84 -18.67 -3.72 -0.57
C GLY A 84 -18.71 -2.28 -1.10
N MET A 85 -17.57 -1.72 -1.50
CA MET A 85 -17.49 -0.40 -2.10
C MET A 85 -16.77 -0.44 -3.44
N THR A 86 -17.26 0.34 -4.41
CA THR A 86 -16.54 0.56 -5.67
C THR A 86 -15.42 1.57 -5.46
N PRO A 87 -14.40 1.62 -6.36
CA PRO A 87 -13.36 2.65 -6.27
C PRO A 87 -13.92 4.07 -6.23
N ASP A 88 -14.96 4.37 -7.00
CA ASP A 88 -15.60 5.69 -6.99
C ASP A 88 -16.24 6.01 -5.64
N GLU A 89 -16.88 5.04 -5.01
CA GLU A 89 -17.46 5.20 -3.68
C GLU A 89 -16.38 5.48 -2.63
N VAL A 90 -15.25 4.79 -2.70
CA VAL A 90 -14.12 5.03 -1.81
C VAL A 90 -13.58 6.44 -1.96
N VAL A 91 -13.38 6.89 -3.20
CA VAL A 91 -12.90 8.26 -3.47
C VAL A 91 -13.87 9.30 -2.92
N ARG A 92 -15.17 9.13 -3.13
CA ARG A 92 -16.19 10.06 -2.60
C ARG A 92 -16.21 10.11 -1.08
N ALA A 93 -15.96 8.99 -0.41
CA ALA A 93 -15.97 8.93 1.05
C ALA A 93 -14.78 9.65 1.69
N VAL A 94 -13.63 9.74 0.99
CA VAL A 94 -12.39 10.32 1.53
C VAL A 94 -12.08 11.72 1.02
N ILE A 95 -12.79 12.21 0.04
CA ILE A 95 -12.72 13.59 -0.43
C ILE A 95 -13.69 14.47 0.38
#